data_13f35eff21948c5ca709b2a772e1b52f
#
_entry.id   13f35eff21948c5ca709b2a772e1b52f
#
_cell.length_a   1.000
_cell.length_b   1.000
_cell.length_c   1.000
_cell.angle_alpha   90.00
_cell.angle_beta   90.00
_cell.angle_gamma   90.00
#
_symmetry.space_group_name_H-M   'P 1'
#
loop_
_entity.id
_entity.type
_entity.pdbx_description
1 polymer ?
#
loop_
_entity_poly.entity_id
_entity_poly.type
_entity_poly.pdbx_seq_one_letter_code
_entity_poly.pdbx_strand_id
1 'polypeptide(L)'
;KLDLPDNGGKWNSFYYRTHAAMDYVHAFSKVDLNIAGKFNQSNFNFLPDFVSNKQKFVSGDVHFGVSSTSDDMPLQFRAETNLLVYQRQHDLMVSNIKENIVRTKADVTGSISDEQTIGMAFAMDNTFYSDGRFENHTDVDFNPYYLFQNDDWKIRLGAHVDLAFGFGKKFRAAPDVEIQYIFSDSYILYAQGKGGRLQNDFRRLETI
;
A
#
# COMPACT_ATOMS: atom_id res chain seq x y z
N LYS A 1 -0.71 32.47 13.73
CA LYS A 1 -0.69 32.77 15.17
C LYS A 1 -2.15 32.86 15.60
N LEU A 2 -2.64 31.85 16.35
CA LEU A 2 -3.96 31.96 16.99
C LEU A 2 -3.74 32.76 18.28
N ASP A 3 -4.25 33.98 18.33
CA ASP A 3 -4.32 34.74 19.58
C ASP A 3 -5.51 34.19 20.38
N LEU A 4 -5.24 33.29 21.29
CA LEU A 4 -6.24 32.82 22.25
C LEU A 4 -6.28 33.78 23.45
N PRO A 5 -7.44 33.99 24.08
CA PRO A 5 -7.56 34.92 25.21
C PRO A 5 -6.61 34.50 26.32
N ASP A 6 -5.82 35.47 26.78
CA ASP A 6 -4.85 35.28 27.86
C ASP A 6 -5.58 35.16 29.21
N ASN A 7 -5.78 33.91 29.63
CA ASN A 7 -6.31 33.55 30.95
C ASN A 7 -5.19 33.41 32.01
N GLY A 8 -4.02 34.02 31.80
CA GLY A 8 -2.91 33.96 32.75
C GLY A 8 -2.15 32.65 32.81
N GLY A 9 -2.47 31.67 31.98
CA GLY A 9 -1.76 30.42 31.84
C GLY A 9 -0.69 30.50 30.71
N LYS A 10 0.48 29.94 30.95
CA LYS A 10 1.47 29.79 29.88
C LYS A 10 0.98 28.69 28.92
N TRP A 11 0.76 29.08 27.68
CA TRP A 11 0.46 28.15 26.61
C TRP A 11 1.76 27.66 26.00
N ASN A 12 2.04 26.35 26.12
CA ASN A 12 3.22 25.73 25.52
C ASN A 12 2.79 24.92 24.27
N SER A 13 2.07 25.59 23.36
CA SER A 13 1.66 24.97 22.11
C SER A 13 2.80 25.02 21.11
N PHE A 14 3.10 23.88 20.52
CA PHE A 14 4.08 23.77 19.45
C PHE A 14 3.60 22.81 18.37
N TYR A 15 4.06 23.02 17.17
CA TYR A 15 3.93 22.12 16.04
C TYR A 15 5.18 22.15 15.19
N TYR A 16 5.75 21.00 14.90
CA TYR A 16 6.76 20.88 13.85
C TYR A 16 6.57 19.60 13.05
N ARG A 17 6.92 19.67 11.79
CA ARG A 17 6.93 18.53 10.87
C ARG A 17 8.23 18.48 10.12
N THR A 18 8.83 17.30 10.06
CA THR A 18 9.99 17.00 9.23
C THR A 18 9.58 16.00 8.17
N HIS A 19 9.99 16.25 6.94
CA HIS A 19 9.78 15.36 5.82
C HIS A 19 11.08 15.23 5.05
N ALA A 20 11.46 14.00 4.70
CA ALA A 20 12.56 13.69 3.81
C ALA A 20 12.12 12.60 2.83
N ALA A 21 12.53 12.71 1.57
CA ALA A 21 12.26 11.71 0.56
C ALA A 21 13.45 11.58 -0.39
N MET A 22 13.69 10.37 -0.87
CA MET A 22 14.69 10.03 -1.87
C MET A 22 14.07 9.05 -2.84
N ASP A 23 14.35 9.20 -4.11
CA ASP A 23 13.97 8.28 -5.17
C ASP A 23 15.18 8.10 -6.11
N TYR A 24 15.45 6.86 -6.48
CA TYR A 24 16.53 6.49 -7.39
C TYR A 24 16.03 5.41 -8.34
N VAL A 25 16.17 5.65 -9.63
CA VAL A 25 15.86 4.69 -10.69
C VAL A 25 17.12 4.42 -11.50
N HIS A 26 17.41 3.16 -11.74
CA HIS A 26 18.48 2.73 -12.62
C HIS A 26 17.94 1.82 -13.71
N ALA A 27 18.08 2.24 -14.96
CA ALA A 27 17.68 1.49 -16.13
C ALA A 27 18.84 0.63 -16.64
N PHE A 28 18.67 -0.68 -16.61
CA PHE A 28 19.52 -1.63 -17.34
C PHE A 28 18.89 -1.89 -18.72
N SER A 29 19.56 -2.65 -19.56
CA SER A 29 19.08 -2.92 -20.93
C SER A 29 17.71 -3.63 -20.99
N LYS A 30 17.36 -4.43 -19.99
CA LYS A 30 16.12 -5.24 -19.96
C LYS A 30 15.35 -5.13 -18.66
N VAL A 31 15.88 -4.46 -17.66
CA VAL A 31 15.32 -4.41 -16.31
C VAL A 31 15.54 -3.04 -15.72
N ASP A 32 14.52 -2.48 -15.09
CA ASP A 32 14.62 -1.28 -14.26
C ASP A 32 14.65 -1.64 -12.78
N LEU A 33 15.50 -0.96 -12.05
CA LEU A 33 15.59 -0.99 -10.60
C LEU A 33 15.11 0.35 -10.04
N ASN A 34 14.19 0.29 -9.07
CA ASN A 34 13.73 1.46 -8.32
C ASN A 34 14.01 1.27 -6.83
N ILE A 35 14.62 2.29 -6.21
CA ILE A 35 14.85 2.35 -4.77
C ILE A 35 14.33 3.71 -4.28
N ALA A 36 13.40 3.70 -3.34
CA ALA A 36 12.89 4.94 -2.76
C ALA A 36 12.82 4.87 -1.24
N GLY A 37 12.93 6.03 -0.62
CA GLY A 37 12.79 6.18 0.82
C GLY A 37 12.00 7.43 1.17
N LYS A 38 11.14 7.33 2.19
CA LYS A 38 10.39 8.46 2.74
C LYS A 38 10.42 8.40 4.25
N PHE A 39 10.61 9.55 4.85
CA PHE A 39 10.53 9.73 6.29
C PHE A 39 9.64 10.92 6.63
N ASN A 40 8.73 10.74 7.56
CA ASN A 40 7.90 11.81 8.09
C ASN A 40 7.89 11.73 9.60
N GLN A 41 8.02 12.88 10.23
CA GLN A 41 7.84 13.05 11.67
C GLN A 41 7.00 14.29 11.90
N SER A 42 5.96 14.18 12.70
CA SER A 42 5.25 15.34 13.26
C SER A 42 5.19 15.23 14.77
N ASN A 43 5.31 16.38 15.44
CA ASN A 43 5.21 16.46 16.88
C ASN A 43 4.49 17.77 17.21
N PHE A 44 3.49 17.68 18.07
CA PHE A 44 2.69 18.84 18.43
C PHE A 44 2.08 18.72 19.82
N ASN A 45 1.80 19.87 20.40
CA ASN A 45 1.02 20.03 21.61
C ASN A 45 0.14 21.27 21.45
N PHE A 46 -1.16 21.12 21.61
CA PHE A 46 -2.12 22.22 21.44
C PHE A 46 -2.86 22.58 22.73
N LEU A 47 -2.52 21.93 23.83
CA LEU A 47 -3.16 22.19 25.13
C LEU A 47 -2.29 23.06 26.04
N PRO A 48 -2.90 23.74 27.03
CA PRO A 48 -2.17 24.52 28.03
C PRO A 48 -1.23 23.66 28.87
N ASP A 49 -0.23 24.28 29.50
CA ASP A 49 0.84 23.61 30.24
C ASP A 49 0.40 22.65 31.35
N PHE A 50 -0.80 22.87 31.93
CA PHE A 50 -1.33 22.01 32.96
C PHE A 50 -1.92 20.69 32.43
N VAL A 51 -2.07 20.54 31.13
CA VAL A 51 -2.49 19.29 30.48
C VAL A 51 -1.50 18.95 29.38
N SER A 52 -0.69 17.93 29.60
CA SER A 52 0.22 17.43 28.55
C SER A 52 -0.58 16.62 27.55
N ASN A 53 -0.64 17.06 26.31
CA ASN A 53 -1.19 16.31 25.17
C ASN A 53 -0.19 16.29 24.02
N LYS A 54 1.02 15.95 24.34
CA LYS A 54 2.06 15.77 23.31
C LYS A 54 1.71 14.58 22.44
N GLN A 55 1.69 14.83 21.14
CA GLN A 55 1.44 13.81 20.14
C GLN A 55 2.63 13.77 19.19
N LYS A 56 3.16 12.58 18.99
CA LYS A 56 4.25 12.35 18.07
C LYS A 56 3.88 11.23 17.12
N PHE A 57 4.01 11.52 15.82
CA PHE A 57 3.83 10.57 14.72
C PHE A 57 5.15 10.45 13.98
N VAL A 58 5.57 9.23 13.75
CA VAL A 58 6.75 8.91 12.95
C VAL A 58 6.34 7.87 11.92
N SER A 59 6.64 8.12 10.67
CA SER A 59 6.51 7.10 9.62
C SER A 59 7.76 7.07 8.74
N GLY A 60 8.16 5.87 8.37
CA GLY A 60 9.23 5.61 7.43
C GLY A 60 8.77 4.59 6.39
N ASP A 61 9.13 4.83 5.13
CA ASP A 61 8.88 3.91 4.02
C ASP A 61 10.17 3.68 3.28
N VAL A 62 10.53 2.43 3.04
CA VAL A 62 11.62 2.05 2.14
C VAL A 62 11.04 1.15 1.07
N HIS A 63 11.23 1.53 -0.16
CA HIS A 63 10.76 0.82 -1.34
C HIS A 63 11.94 0.27 -2.13
N PHE A 64 11.79 -0.96 -2.59
CA PHE A 64 12.66 -1.61 -3.54
C PHE A 64 11.81 -2.26 -4.62
N GLY A 65 12.06 -1.92 -5.87
CA GLY A 65 11.30 -2.44 -7.01
C GLY A 65 12.21 -2.86 -8.15
N VAL A 66 11.78 -3.89 -8.86
CA VAL A 66 12.42 -4.36 -10.09
C VAL A 66 11.33 -4.72 -11.10
N SER A 67 11.52 -4.33 -12.35
CA SER A 67 10.59 -4.65 -13.43
C SER A 67 11.30 -4.85 -14.76
N SER A 68 10.76 -5.75 -15.58
CA SER A 68 11.19 -5.91 -16.96
C SER A 68 10.79 -4.69 -17.79
N THR A 69 11.63 -4.32 -18.75
CA THR A 69 11.41 -3.16 -19.65
C THR A 69 11.41 -3.52 -21.13
N SER A 70 11.86 -4.72 -21.48
CA SER A 70 11.95 -5.17 -22.86
C SER A 70 10.77 -6.04 -23.22
N ASP A 71 10.05 -5.66 -24.29
CA ASP A 71 8.93 -6.44 -24.84
C ASP A 71 9.39 -7.75 -25.51
N ASP A 72 10.68 -7.86 -25.84
CA ASP A 72 11.26 -9.08 -26.41
C ASP A 72 11.45 -10.21 -25.40
N MET A 73 11.21 -9.96 -24.13
CA MET A 73 11.31 -11.00 -23.10
C MET A 73 10.07 -11.90 -23.13
N PRO A 74 10.25 -13.23 -23.11
CA PRO A 74 9.11 -14.17 -23.14
C PRO A 74 8.21 -14.06 -21.90
N LEU A 75 8.76 -13.54 -20.82
CA LEU A 75 8.05 -13.23 -19.58
C LEU A 75 8.30 -11.78 -19.18
N GLN A 76 7.24 -11.06 -18.93
CA GLN A 76 7.27 -9.75 -18.30
C GLN A 76 7.07 -9.92 -16.79
N PHE A 77 7.81 -9.16 -16.00
CA PHE A 77 7.67 -9.23 -14.54
C PHE A 77 7.80 -7.87 -13.89
N ARG A 78 7.15 -7.74 -12.77
CA ARG A 78 7.34 -6.65 -11.80
C ARG A 78 7.35 -7.26 -10.40
N ALA A 79 8.32 -6.89 -9.59
CA ALA A 79 8.34 -7.24 -8.17
C ALA A 79 8.74 -6.02 -7.34
N GLU A 80 8.07 -5.84 -6.23
CA GLU A 80 8.32 -4.73 -5.31
C GLU A 80 8.20 -5.18 -3.85
N THR A 81 9.04 -4.64 -2.99
CA THR A 81 8.94 -4.80 -1.55
C THR A 81 9.02 -3.44 -0.87
N ASN A 82 8.09 -3.21 0.04
CA ASN A 82 8.00 -1.99 0.83
C ASN A 82 8.11 -2.34 2.31
N LEU A 83 9.04 -1.67 3.00
CA LEU A 83 9.16 -1.69 4.45
C LEU A 83 8.52 -0.41 4.98
N LEU A 84 7.44 -0.55 5.73
CA LEU A 84 6.72 0.56 6.33
C LEU A 84 6.86 0.48 7.84
N VAL A 85 7.27 1.57 8.45
CA VAL A 85 7.33 1.72 9.90
C VAL A 85 6.40 2.86 10.28
N TYR A 86 5.52 2.61 11.22
CA TYR A 86 4.64 3.62 11.78
C TYR A 86 4.68 3.59 13.29
N GLN A 87 4.80 4.76 13.89
CA GLN A 87 4.78 4.93 15.33
C GLN A 87 3.94 6.14 15.71
N ARG A 88 3.02 5.94 16.65
CA ARG A 88 2.24 6.98 17.29
C ARG A 88 2.47 6.95 18.78
N GLN A 89 2.70 8.13 19.35
CA GLN A 89 2.79 8.34 20.81
C GLN A 89 1.81 9.44 21.24
N HIS A 90 1.05 9.16 22.27
CA HIS A 90 0.10 10.09 22.90
C HIS A 90 0.30 10.09 24.41
N ASP A 91 0.41 11.26 25.02
CA ASP A 91 0.56 11.36 26.47
C ASP A 91 -0.76 11.08 27.22
N LEU A 92 -1.91 11.43 26.65
CA LEU A 92 -3.22 11.30 27.30
C LEU A 92 -4.00 10.03 26.92
N MET A 93 -3.66 9.39 25.84
CA MET A 93 -4.35 8.19 25.36
C MET A 93 -3.52 6.94 25.59
N VAL A 94 -4.21 5.90 26.00
CA VAL A 94 -3.71 4.64 26.54
C VAL A 94 -2.73 3.87 25.66
N SER A 95 -2.41 4.31 24.45
CA SER A 95 -1.57 3.45 23.62
C SER A 95 -0.61 4.14 22.69
N ASN A 96 0.65 4.01 23.01
CA ASN A 96 1.69 4.11 22.00
C ASN A 96 1.55 2.90 21.06
N ILE A 97 1.45 3.15 19.77
CA ILE A 97 1.37 2.11 18.75
C ILE A 97 2.65 2.15 17.94
N LYS A 98 3.23 0.99 17.72
CA LYS A 98 4.32 0.80 16.77
C LYS A 98 4.00 -0.39 15.89
N GLU A 99 3.89 -0.12 14.60
CA GLU A 99 3.55 -1.07 13.55
C GLU A 99 4.67 -1.11 12.51
N ASN A 100 5.10 -2.29 12.14
CA ASN A 100 6.04 -2.51 11.04
C ASN A 100 5.36 -3.43 10.03
N ILE A 101 5.35 -3.02 8.77
CA ILE A 101 4.73 -3.78 7.68
C ILE A 101 5.78 -4.07 6.62
N VAL A 102 5.89 -5.33 6.23
CA VAL A 102 6.62 -5.75 5.04
C VAL A 102 5.59 -6.12 3.99
N ARG A 103 5.48 -5.30 2.97
CA ARG A 103 4.54 -5.49 1.85
C ARG A 103 5.31 -5.87 0.61
N THR A 104 5.09 -7.08 0.11
CA THR A 104 5.69 -7.57 -1.11
C THR A 104 4.61 -7.80 -2.17
N LYS A 105 4.87 -7.35 -3.39
CA LYS A 105 4.01 -7.63 -4.54
C LYS A 105 4.86 -8.12 -5.69
N ALA A 106 4.32 -9.01 -6.46
CA ALA A 106 4.92 -9.48 -7.71
C ALA A 106 3.82 -9.70 -8.74
N ASP A 107 4.14 -9.49 -9.99
CA ASP A 107 3.30 -9.82 -11.13
C ASP A 107 4.19 -10.40 -12.23
N VAL A 108 3.79 -11.52 -12.79
CA VAL A 108 4.49 -12.17 -13.89
C VAL A 108 3.49 -12.47 -14.98
N THR A 109 3.80 -12.09 -16.21
CA THR A 109 2.95 -12.31 -17.37
C THR A 109 3.72 -12.95 -18.50
N GLY A 110 3.03 -13.80 -19.26
CA GLY A 110 3.56 -14.40 -20.46
C GLY A 110 2.52 -14.31 -21.59
N SER A 111 2.95 -13.85 -22.77
CA SER A 111 2.10 -13.79 -23.96
C SER A 111 1.98 -15.18 -24.59
N ILE A 112 0.75 -15.61 -24.84
CA ILE A 112 0.43 -16.83 -25.62
C ILE A 112 0.35 -16.47 -27.10
N SER A 113 -0.20 -15.30 -27.41
CA SER A 113 -0.29 -14.69 -28.73
C SER A 113 -0.29 -13.18 -28.59
N ASP A 114 -0.37 -12.46 -29.70
CA ASP A 114 -0.45 -10.98 -29.73
C ASP A 114 -1.67 -10.44 -28.95
N GLU A 115 -2.74 -11.23 -28.88
CA GLU A 115 -4.00 -10.84 -28.21
C GLU A 115 -4.21 -11.52 -26.84
N GLN A 116 -3.40 -12.52 -26.48
CA GLN A 116 -3.65 -13.37 -25.32
C GLN A 116 -2.45 -13.42 -24.38
N THR A 117 -2.71 -13.12 -23.13
CA THR A 117 -1.70 -13.13 -22.05
C THR A 117 -2.22 -13.94 -20.86
N ILE A 118 -1.37 -14.72 -20.26
CA ILE A 118 -1.61 -15.30 -18.93
C ILE A 118 -0.72 -14.62 -17.91
N GLY A 119 -1.21 -14.47 -16.70
CA GLY A 119 -0.45 -13.84 -15.64
C GLY A 119 -0.79 -14.41 -14.27
N MET A 120 0.12 -14.12 -13.34
CA MET A 120 -0.03 -14.40 -11.92
C MET A 120 0.42 -13.17 -11.13
N ALA A 121 -0.51 -12.53 -10.45
CA ALA A 121 -0.16 -11.53 -9.46
C ALA A 121 -0.11 -12.17 -8.06
N PHE A 122 0.81 -11.67 -7.26
CA PHE A 122 1.05 -12.08 -5.88
C PHE A 122 1.16 -10.85 -5.00
N ALA A 123 0.54 -10.89 -3.84
CA ALA A 123 0.73 -9.88 -2.80
C ALA A 123 0.87 -10.56 -1.44
N MET A 124 1.76 -10.05 -0.61
CA MET A 124 1.96 -10.50 0.76
C MET A 124 2.19 -9.30 1.67
N ASP A 125 1.38 -9.20 2.70
CA ASP A 125 1.48 -8.19 3.76
C ASP A 125 1.79 -8.90 5.09
N ASN A 126 2.98 -8.66 5.64
CA ASN A 126 3.36 -9.10 6.98
C ASN A 126 3.30 -7.89 7.92
N THR A 127 2.46 -7.95 8.92
CA THR A 127 2.29 -6.88 9.91
C THR A 127 2.77 -7.34 11.28
N PHE A 128 3.68 -6.55 11.85
CA PHE A 128 4.29 -6.80 13.16
C PHE A 128 4.00 -5.65 14.10
N TYR A 129 3.45 -5.97 15.26
CA TYR A 129 3.20 -5.01 16.33
C TYR A 129 4.22 -5.16 17.45
N SER A 130 4.74 -4.04 17.94
CA SER A 130 5.64 -4.07 19.11
C SER A 130 4.89 -4.11 20.44
N ASP A 131 3.57 -4.00 20.40
CA ASP A 131 2.70 -4.06 21.58
C ASP A 131 1.99 -5.42 21.61
N GLY A 132 2.16 -6.17 22.68
CA GLY A 132 1.55 -7.51 22.85
C GLY A 132 0.01 -7.53 22.91
N ARG A 133 -0.64 -6.37 22.78
CA ARG A 133 -2.11 -6.28 22.64
C ARG A 133 -2.62 -6.61 21.24
N PHE A 134 -1.74 -6.55 20.26
CA PHE A 134 -2.08 -6.84 18.86
C PHE A 134 -1.30 -8.06 18.39
N GLU A 135 -1.98 -8.95 17.70
CA GLU A 135 -1.37 -10.14 17.11
C GLU A 135 -0.72 -9.80 15.76
N ASN A 136 0.49 -10.29 15.59
CA ASN A 136 1.14 -10.25 14.29
C ASN A 136 0.33 -11.09 13.29
N HIS A 137 0.24 -10.61 12.06
CA HIS A 137 -0.50 -11.32 11.04
C HIS A 137 0.17 -11.23 9.68
N THR A 138 -0.14 -12.20 8.84
CA THR A 138 0.32 -12.28 7.46
C THR A 138 -0.86 -12.53 6.56
N ASP A 139 -0.99 -11.74 5.52
CA ASP A 139 -1.96 -11.90 4.47
C ASP A 139 -1.25 -12.17 3.16
N VAL A 140 -1.70 -13.19 2.44
CA VAL A 140 -1.16 -13.59 1.14
C VAL A 140 -2.31 -13.65 0.14
N ASP A 141 -2.16 -12.96 -0.98
CA ASP A 141 -3.08 -12.99 -2.11
C ASP A 141 -2.39 -13.56 -3.35
N PHE A 142 -3.03 -14.48 -3.99
CA PHE A 142 -2.67 -15.00 -5.31
C PHE A 142 -3.79 -14.66 -6.27
N ASN A 143 -3.45 -14.08 -7.40
CA ASN A 143 -4.40 -13.74 -8.45
C ASN A 143 -3.88 -14.26 -9.81
N PRO A 144 -4.15 -15.53 -10.16
CA PRO A 144 -3.99 -16.00 -11.52
C PRO A 144 -5.03 -15.35 -12.42
N TYR A 145 -4.63 -14.95 -13.63
CA TYR A 145 -5.52 -14.33 -14.58
C TYR A 145 -5.15 -14.63 -16.02
N TYR A 146 -6.16 -14.53 -16.87
CA TYR A 146 -6.07 -14.53 -18.32
C TYR A 146 -6.55 -13.18 -18.83
N LEU A 147 -5.82 -12.61 -19.78
CA LEU A 147 -6.14 -11.37 -20.47
C LEU A 147 -6.27 -11.65 -21.97
N PHE A 148 -7.41 -11.28 -22.54
CA PHE A 148 -7.62 -11.20 -23.97
C PHE A 148 -7.81 -9.73 -24.34
N GLN A 149 -7.08 -9.25 -25.34
CA GLN A 149 -7.16 -7.88 -25.81
C GLN A 149 -6.94 -7.82 -27.32
N ASN A 150 -7.92 -7.23 -28.01
CA ASN A 150 -7.80 -6.85 -29.40
C ASN A 150 -8.34 -5.42 -29.60
N ASP A 151 -8.58 -5.00 -30.84
CA ASP A 151 -9.03 -3.63 -31.14
C ASP A 151 -10.36 -3.27 -30.47
N ASP A 152 -11.29 -4.22 -30.37
CA ASP A 152 -12.65 -4.01 -29.87
C ASP A 152 -12.83 -4.44 -28.41
N TRP A 153 -12.11 -5.47 -27.97
CA TRP A 153 -12.33 -6.13 -26.69
C TRP A 153 -11.10 -6.10 -25.79
N LYS A 154 -11.35 -5.86 -24.52
CA LYS A 154 -10.41 -6.18 -23.44
C LYS A 154 -11.15 -6.99 -22.37
N ILE A 155 -10.73 -8.23 -22.20
CA ILE A 155 -11.35 -9.17 -21.26
C ILE A 155 -10.28 -9.68 -20.32
N ARG A 156 -10.46 -9.46 -19.02
CA ARG A 156 -9.66 -10.04 -17.95
C ARG A 156 -10.51 -11.03 -17.17
N LEU A 157 -10.04 -12.25 -17.04
CA LEU A 157 -10.66 -13.30 -16.24
C LEU A 157 -9.65 -13.79 -15.21
N GLY A 158 -9.91 -13.56 -13.96
CA GLY A 158 -9.04 -13.95 -12.85
C GLY A 158 -9.82 -14.27 -11.59
N ALA A 159 -9.09 -14.67 -10.57
CA ALA A 159 -9.63 -14.91 -9.25
C ALA A 159 -8.59 -14.59 -8.16
N HIS A 160 -9.01 -13.89 -7.13
CA HIS A 160 -8.24 -13.70 -5.91
C HIS A 160 -8.38 -14.90 -5.00
N VAL A 161 -7.27 -15.40 -4.49
CA VAL A 161 -7.19 -16.43 -3.46
C VAL A 161 -6.42 -15.84 -2.29
N ASP A 162 -7.16 -15.41 -1.26
CA ASP A 162 -6.60 -14.80 -0.07
C ASP A 162 -6.41 -15.83 1.05
N LEU A 163 -5.20 -15.87 1.61
CA LEU A 163 -4.83 -16.66 2.79
C LEU A 163 -4.43 -15.71 3.92
N ALA A 164 -5.03 -15.87 5.09
CA ALA A 164 -4.71 -15.08 6.29
C ALA A 164 -4.18 -15.97 7.42
N PHE A 165 -3.09 -15.52 8.03
CA PHE A 165 -2.43 -16.17 9.16
C PHE A 165 -2.35 -15.18 10.33
N GLY A 166 -2.73 -15.62 11.52
CA GLY A 166 -2.78 -14.81 12.73
C GLY A 166 -4.17 -14.29 13.03
N PHE A 167 -4.75 -13.42 12.20
CA PHE A 167 -6.02 -12.78 12.46
C PHE A 167 -7.01 -12.91 11.29
N GLY A 168 -8.30 -13.10 11.63
CA GLY A 168 -9.40 -13.07 10.68
C GLY A 168 -9.71 -14.41 9.98
N LYS A 169 -10.46 -14.35 8.88
CA LYS A 169 -10.87 -15.54 8.12
C LYS A 169 -9.69 -16.05 7.30
N LYS A 170 -9.30 -17.31 7.54
CA LYS A 170 -8.08 -17.91 7.00
C LYS A 170 -8.04 -18.05 5.47
N PHE A 171 -9.20 -18.22 4.83
CA PHE A 171 -9.32 -18.39 3.40
C PHE A 171 -10.48 -17.60 2.84
N ARG A 172 -10.24 -16.95 1.71
CA ARG A 172 -11.28 -16.32 0.88
C ARG A 172 -10.93 -16.53 -0.58
N ALA A 173 -11.97 -16.61 -1.42
CA ALA A 173 -11.83 -16.53 -2.85
C ALA A 173 -12.82 -15.50 -3.38
N ALA A 174 -12.40 -14.73 -4.38
CA ALA A 174 -13.22 -13.69 -4.98
C ALA A 174 -12.91 -13.59 -6.48
N PRO A 175 -13.90 -13.22 -7.32
CA PRO A 175 -13.67 -13.01 -8.74
C PRO A 175 -12.81 -11.77 -9.00
N ASP A 176 -12.06 -11.79 -10.10
CA ASP A 176 -11.39 -10.64 -10.72
C ASP A 176 -11.73 -10.64 -12.21
N VAL A 177 -12.91 -10.12 -12.55
CA VAL A 177 -13.43 -10.11 -13.92
C VAL A 177 -13.60 -8.69 -14.38
N GLU A 178 -13.09 -8.39 -15.57
CA GLU A 178 -13.22 -7.10 -16.23
C GLU A 178 -13.49 -7.34 -17.70
N ILE A 179 -14.51 -6.68 -18.24
CA ILE A 179 -14.89 -6.73 -19.64
C ILE A 179 -15.05 -5.30 -20.12
N GLN A 180 -14.33 -4.97 -21.16
CA GLN A 180 -14.45 -3.71 -21.88
C GLN A 180 -14.72 -4.01 -23.35
N TYR A 181 -15.69 -3.34 -23.92
CA TYR A 181 -16.01 -3.40 -25.33
C TYR A 181 -16.03 -2.00 -25.92
N ILE A 182 -15.26 -1.78 -26.98
CA ILE A 182 -15.22 -0.52 -27.73
C ILE A 182 -16.26 -0.60 -28.82
N PHE A 183 -17.27 0.23 -28.71
CA PHE A 183 -18.39 0.28 -29.65
C PHE A 183 -18.30 1.56 -30.48
N SER A 184 -18.14 1.40 -31.81
CA SER A 184 -18.19 2.53 -32.77
C SER A 184 -17.25 3.69 -32.42
N ASP A 185 -15.95 3.43 -32.19
CA ASP A 185 -14.86 4.42 -31.96
C ASP A 185 -15.13 5.51 -30.90
N SER A 186 -16.37 5.63 -30.45
CA SER A 186 -16.83 6.71 -29.57
C SER A 186 -17.42 6.24 -28.23
N TYR A 187 -17.76 4.97 -28.11
CA TYR A 187 -18.42 4.42 -26.92
C TYR A 187 -17.66 3.23 -26.36
N ILE A 188 -17.53 3.20 -25.05
CA ILE A 188 -16.94 2.08 -24.31
C ILE A 188 -18.00 1.53 -23.37
N LEU A 189 -18.34 0.26 -23.52
CA LEU A 189 -19.10 -0.50 -22.55
C LEU A 189 -18.12 -1.17 -21.59
N TYR A 190 -18.30 -0.94 -20.30
CA TYR A 190 -17.44 -1.46 -19.26
C TYR A 190 -18.25 -2.21 -18.21
N ALA A 191 -17.83 -3.42 -17.87
CA ALA A 191 -18.38 -4.20 -16.77
C ALA A 191 -17.22 -4.77 -15.92
N GLN A 192 -17.36 -4.70 -14.60
CA GLN A 192 -16.35 -5.19 -13.67
C GLN A 192 -17.00 -5.88 -12.48
N GLY A 193 -16.46 -7.05 -12.12
CA GLY A 193 -16.78 -7.77 -10.91
C GLY A 193 -15.49 -8.11 -10.18
N LYS A 194 -15.10 -7.30 -9.19
CA LYS A 194 -13.89 -7.51 -8.39
C LYS A 194 -14.26 -7.70 -6.93
N GLY A 195 -13.69 -8.72 -6.32
CA GLY A 195 -13.67 -8.91 -4.89
C GLY A 195 -12.23 -8.98 -4.40
N GLY A 196 -12.04 -8.99 -3.09
CA GLY A 196 -10.73 -9.10 -2.48
C GLY A 196 -10.75 -8.66 -1.03
N ARG A 197 -9.59 -8.70 -0.39
CA ARG A 197 -9.41 -8.26 0.97
C ARG A 197 -8.76 -6.88 1.01
N LEU A 198 -9.34 -5.97 1.77
CA LEU A 198 -8.69 -4.72 2.14
C LEU A 198 -8.12 -4.89 3.55
N GLN A 199 -6.79 -4.83 3.66
CA GLN A 199 -6.13 -4.79 4.94
C GLN A 199 -6.02 -3.34 5.41
N ASN A 200 -6.57 -3.06 6.59
CA ASN A 200 -6.40 -1.78 7.26
C ASN A 200 -5.21 -1.87 8.22
N ASP A 201 -4.30 -0.92 8.10
CA ASP A 201 -3.23 -0.66 9.03
C ASP A 201 -3.50 0.63 9.83
N PHE A 202 -2.83 0.83 10.96
CA PHE A 202 -3.05 2.01 11.81
C PHE A 202 -2.70 3.30 11.08
N ARG A 203 -1.67 3.30 10.25
CA ARG A 203 -1.31 4.46 9.44
C ARG A 203 -2.45 4.89 8.52
N ARG A 204 -3.11 3.95 7.84
CA ARG A 204 -4.24 4.24 6.95
C ARG A 204 -5.45 4.76 7.70
N LEU A 205 -5.74 4.20 8.87
CA LEU A 205 -6.86 4.60 9.70
C LEU A 205 -6.68 5.99 10.31
N GLU A 206 -5.46 6.44 10.52
CA GLU A 206 -5.15 7.70 11.23
C GLU A 206 -4.79 8.86 10.28
N THR A 207 -4.60 8.58 8.99
CA THR A 207 -4.30 9.61 7.97
C THR A 207 -5.52 10.08 7.17
N ILE A 208 -6.71 9.64 7.55
CA ILE A 208 -7.98 10.06 6.94
C ILE A 208 -8.45 11.38 7.54
#